data_6437481ef1b3b2d9a772a9f28b116ccf
#
_entry.id   6437481ef1b3b2d9a772a9f28b116ccf
#
_cell.length_a   1.000
_cell.length_b   1.000
_cell.length_c   1.000
_cell.angle_alpha   90.00
_cell.angle_beta   90.00
_cell.angle_gamma   90.00
#
_symmetry.space_group_name_H-M   'P 1'
#
loop_
_entity.id
_entity.type
_entity.pdbx_description
1 polymer ?
#
loop_
_entity_poly.entity_id
_entity_poly.type
_entity_poly.pdbx_seq_one_letter_code
_entity_poly.pdbx_strand_id
1 'polypeptide(L)'
;MTRGVLQNYIKASPKTGRLSYRRRIPAKLRKHFTKQDGSLRGLEWNEKLETKAISVALRKATEINDRFERTKAMAQQLVIASKAESELTQTQQLEEVINYFRKMGIHPDQAPDIFAPAAKANAFLAKTAKAQRELMDFQEEVGIEVSGDTFNESYVTNKQYDAIQAQIDFLSGDRSKIKDLLRPTWEVAVDEYINNKSKLENNPPNFRDRKDMKRVLRIATTFAASLGGSSIKVGNGYLLSEISREDARRWIEEQLQAGRTLPTVGRDSVALSAIYKTAQWEYQQKDPQLGSLGNPFSGLRGELKKRDDLAVRKGQRIKSSARAWSPNELKQLKALLPTMNEEARLCVKLAMFTGARLKDVCGLLIDELELNGELDSAIRIEGNWWREVSKDSIERRIPLYGEMLRDLKDYVVAKDFSSDRKLTPRYAKTATSVDALSNLLNQRYIDSFSKDPTLKPHGFRNTLQAKFDAADTPNKTSGYLIGWKNQDTVGMQKEYNKQGYPHLQLLRVLKACHAVEEWAS
;
A
#
# COMPACT_ATOMS: atom_id res chain seq x y z
N MET A 1 0.97 -34.47 18.78
CA MET A 1 -0.50 -34.28 18.67
C MET A 1 -1.22 -35.25 19.60
N THR A 2 -2.30 -34.79 20.26
CA THR A 2 -3.16 -35.65 21.10
C THR A 2 -3.97 -36.62 20.24
N ARG A 3 -4.27 -37.81 20.75
CA ARG A 3 -5.06 -38.88 20.06
C ARG A 3 -6.36 -38.35 19.43
N GLY A 4 -7.03 -37.38 20.06
CA GLY A 4 -8.27 -36.76 19.56
C GLY A 4 -8.13 -35.95 18.27
N VAL A 5 -6.99 -35.31 18.04
CA VAL A 5 -6.75 -34.52 16.81
C VAL A 5 -6.50 -35.42 15.60
N LEU A 6 -5.82 -36.56 15.80
CA LEU A 6 -5.56 -37.53 14.72
C LEU A 6 -6.83 -38.22 14.21
N GLN A 7 -7.84 -38.42 15.06
CA GLN A 7 -9.13 -38.99 14.66
C GLN A 7 -9.83 -38.15 13.60
N ASN A 8 -9.67 -36.85 13.61
CA ASN A 8 -10.27 -35.92 12.61
C ASN A 8 -9.76 -36.17 11.19
N TYR A 9 -8.56 -36.73 11.04
CA TYR A 9 -7.95 -37.01 9.73
C TYR A 9 -8.22 -38.42 9.22
N ILE A 10 -8.87 -39.27 10.03
CA ILE A 10 -9.25 -40.62 9.62
C ILE A 10 -10.68 -40.62 9.10
N LYS A 11 -10.87 -41.03 7.86
CA LYS A 11 -12.17 -41.07 7.18
C LYS A 11 -12.48 -42.50 6.72
N ALA A 12 -13.70 -42.94 6.98
CA ALA A 12 -14.19 -44.22 6.48
C ALA A 12 -14.72 -44.09 5.05
N SER A 13 -14.41 -45.08 4.22
CA SER A 13 -15.02 -45.19 2.89
C SER A 13 -16.48 -45.62 3.03
N PRO A 14 -17.44 -44.86 2.46
CA PRO A 14 -18.86 -45.20 2.56
C PRO A 14 -19.20 -46.55 1.90
N LYS A 15 -18.43 -46.96 0.89
CA LYS A 15 -18.67 -48.24 0.15
C LYS A 15 -18.05 -49.48 0.80
N THR A 16 -16.89 -49.33 1.44
CA THR A 16 -16.11 -50.49 1.89
C THR A 16 -15.86 -50.53 3.41
N GLY A 17 -16.16 -49.45 4.13
CA GLY A 17 -15.86 -49.28 5.54
C GLY A 17 -14.36 -49.20 5.86
N ARG A 18 -13.46 -49.26 4.85
CA ARG A 18 -12.02 -49.15 5.06
C ARG A 18 -11.64 -47.71 5.40
N LEU A 19 -10.69 -47.57 6.31
CA LEU A 19 -10.23 -46.26 6.79
C LEU A 19 -9.10 -45.72 5.92
N SER A 20 -9.08 -44.39 5.74
CA SER A 20 -8.02 -43.64 5.06
C SER A 20 -7.63 -42.43 5.88
N TYR A 21 -6.35 -42.07 5.84
CA TYR A 21 -5.85 -40.79 6.34
C TYR A 21 -6.06 -39.70 5.27
N ARG A 22 -6.71 -38.63 5.64
CA ARG A 22 -6.95 -37.47 4.76
C ARG A 22 -6.68 -36.17 5.49
N ARG A 23 -5.74 -35.40 4.97
CA ARG A 23 -5.41 -34.10 5.52
C ARG A 23 -5.17 -33.09 4.42
N ARG A 24 -5.81 -31.93 4.51
CA ARG A 24 -5.71 -30.86 3.51
C ARG A 24 -4.30 -30.28 3.51
N ILE A 25 -3.72 -30.11 2.31
CA ILE A 25 -2.43 -29.46 2.11
C ILE A 25 -2.66 -27.95 1.99
N PRO A 26 -1.95 -27.11 2.80
CA PRO A 26 -2.06 -25.66 2.69
C PRO A 26 -1.76 -25.16 1.27
N ALA A 27 -2.59 -24.27 0.74
CA ALA A 27 -2.53 -23.83 -0.66
C ALA A 27 -1.14 -23.34 -1.08
N LYS A 28 -0.48 -22.57 -0.21
CA LYS A 28 0.86 -22.00 -0.45
C LYS A 28 1.99 -23.04 -0.52
N LEU A 29 1.77 -24.26 0.00
CA LEU A 29 2.79 -25.30 0.08
C LEU A 29 2.59 -26.43 -0.93
N ARG A 30 1.49 -26.46 -1.69
CA ARG A 30 1.11 -27.58 -2.58
C ARG A 30 2.17 -27.94 -3.60
N LYS A 31 2.87 -26.96 -4.15
CA LYS A 31 3.94 -27.16 -5.13
C LYS A 31 5.14 -27.97 -4.59
N HIS A 32 5.26 -28.07 -3.28
CA HIS A 32 6.33 -28.81 -2.61
C HIS A 32 5.87 -30.17 -2.05
N PHE A 33 4.62 -30.57 -2.28
CA PHE A 33 4.09 -31.86 -1.83
C PHE A 33 4.03 -32.84 -3.00
N THR A 34 5.04 -33.68 -3.12
CA THR A 34 5.14 -34.72 -4.16
C THR A 34 4.79 -36.11 -3.62
N LYS A 35 4.40 -37.02 -4.50
CA LYS A 35 4.30 -38.47 -4.23
C LYS A 35 5.67 -39.10 -4.44
N GLN A 36 5.75 -40.41 -4.15
CA GLN A 36 6.97 -41.21 -4.38
C GLN A 36 7.37 -41.31 -5.87
N ASP A 37 6.42 -41.14 -6.78
CA ASP A 37 6.63 -41.13 -8.24
C ASP A 37 7.01 -39.72 -8.78
N GLY A 38 7.28 -38.74 -7.90
CA GLY A 38 7.62 -37.38 -8.26
C GLY A 38 6.41 -36.48 -8.65
N SER A 39 5.22 -37.05 -8.84
CA SER A 39 4.03 -36.28 -9.20
C SER A 39 3.52 -35.45 -8.02
N LEU A 40 2.93 -34.29 -8.30
CA LEU A 40 2.35 -33.43 -7.26
C LEU A 40 1.15 -34.12 -6.58
N ARG A 41 1.08 -34.01 -5.26
CA ARG A 41 -0.14 -34.35 -4.52
C ARG A 41 -1.22 -33.30 -4.82
N GLY A 42 -2.48 -33.72 -4.87
CA GLY A 42 -3.62 -32.83 -5.09
C GLY A 42 -3.89 -31.90 -3.89
N LEU A 43 -5.18 -31.63 -3.62
CA LEU A 43 -5.59 -30.74 -2.52
C LEU A 43 -5.35 -31.35 -1.13
N GLU A 44 -5.26 -32.68 -1.05
CA GLU A 44 -5.17 -33.44 0.19
C GLU A 44 -4.07 -34.49 0.12
N TRP A 45 -3.43 -34.74 1.27
CA TRP A 45 -2.64 -35.91 1.51
C TRP A 45 -3.58 -37.04 1.88
N ASN A 46 -3.74 -37.98 0.98
CA ASN A 46 -4.64 -39.12 1.14
C ASN A 46 -3.87 -40.43 1.03
N GLU A 47 -3.91 -41.23 2.10
CA GLU A 47 -3.31 -42.57 2.13
C GLU A 47 -4.28 -43.58 2.74
N LYS A 48 -4.39 -44.77 2.10
CA LYS A 48 -5.23 -45.87 2.58
C LYS A 48 -4.57 -46.51 3.80
N LEU A 49 -5.34 -46.73 4.88
CA LEU A 49 -4.84 -47.33 6.11
C LEU A 49 -4.99 -48.87 6.10
N GLU A 50 -5.69 -49.39 5.10
CA GLU A 50 -5.92 -50.84 4.86
C GLU A 50 -6.44 -51.60 6.08
N THR A 51 -7.27 -50.94 6.87
CA THR A 51 -7.89 -51.52 8.07
C THR A 51 -9.28 -50.94 8.30
N LYS A 52 -10.11 -51.66 9.03
CA LYS A 52 -11.38 -51.15 9.56
C LYS A 52 -11.29 -50.90 11.08
N ALA A 53 -10.25 -51.37 11.75
CA ALA A 53 -10.06 -51.21 13.19
C ALA A 53 -9.44 -49.84 13.50
N ILE A 54 -10.14 -49.02 14.28
CA ILE A 54 -9.74 -47.65 14.62
C ILE A 54 -8.40 -47.60 15.38
N SER A 55 -8.13 -48.57 16.27
CA SER A 55 -6.87 -48.62 17.04
C SER A 55 -5.64 -48.86 16.14
N VAL A 56 -5.77 -49.73 15.14
CA VAL A 56 -4.72 -49.96 14.14
C VAL A 56 -4.58 -48.79 13.20
N ALA A 57 -5.71 -48.18 12.82
CA ALA A 57 -5.74 -46.99 11.98
C ALA A 57 -5.04 -45.80 12.65
N LEU A 58 -5.24 -45.59 13.93
CA LEU A 58 -4.59 -44.51 14.69
C LEU A 58 -3.07 -44.66 14.71
N ARG A 59 -2.55 -45.87 14.91
CA ARG A 59 -1.10 -46.12 14.89
C ARG A 59 -0.50 -45.78 13.51
N LYS A 60 -1.10 -46.31 12.43
CA LYS A 60 -0.66 -46.00 11.06
C LYS A 60 -0.81 -44.51 10.71
N ALA A 61 -1.90 -43.89 11.15
CA ALA A 61 -2.13 -42.47 10.92
C ALA A 61 -1.10 -41.59 11.64
N THR A 62 -0.54 -42.01 12.77
CA THR A 62 0.55 -41.30 13.46
C THR A 62 1.79 -41.21 12.56
N GLU A 63 2.23 -42.33 11.99
CA GLU A 63 3.40 -42.38 11.10
C GLU A 63 3.21 -41.52 9.84
N ILE A 64 2.00 -41.57 9.26
CA ILE A 64 1.67 -40.76 8.08
C ILE A 64 1.62 -39.27 8.44
N ASN A 65 1.07 -38.95 9.62
CA ASN A 65 1.01 -37.57 10.10
C ASN A 65 2.41 -36.99 10.37
N ASP A 66 3.31 -37.79 10.92
CA ASP A 66 4.70 -37.37 11.16
C ASP A 66 5.42 -37.09 9.83
N ARG A 67 5.19 -37.93 8.81
CA ARG A 67 5.68 -37.65 7.45
C ARG A 67 5.06 -36.36 6.88
N PHE A 68 3.77 -36.14 7.07
CA PHE A 68 3.09 -34.92 6.63
C PHE A 68 3.69 -33.69 7.31
N GLU A 69 3.90 -33.71 8.63
CA GLU A 69 4.46 -32.55 9.35
C GLU A 69 5.92 -32.29 8.97
N ARG A 70 6.74 -33.34 8.76
CA ARG A 70 8.11 -33.15 8.23
C ARG A 70 8.10 -32.54 6.84
N THR A 71 7.28 -33.05 5.92
CA THR A 71 7.16 -32.47 4.55
C THR A 71 6.65 -31.05 4.61
N LYS A 72 5.71 -30.75 5.49
CA LYS A 72 5.20 -29.39 5.68
C LYS A 72 6.27 -28.44 6.20
N ALA A 73 7.08 -28.87 7.18
CA ALA A 73 8.18 -28.07 7.72
C ALA A 73 9.25 -27.81 6.66
N MET A 74 9.64 -28.82 5.88
CA MET A 74 10.57 -28.66 4.74
C MET A 74 9.99 -27.71 3.69
N ALA A 75 8.72 -27.87 3.30
CA ALA A 75 8.07 -26.99 2.35
C ALA A 75 7.97 -25.54 2.86
N GLN A 76 7.77 -25.33 4.14
CA GLN A 76 7.79 -24.00 4.77
C GLN A 76 9.20 -23.40 4.72
N GLN A 77 10.24 -24.18 5.01
CA GLN A 77 11.63 -23.73 4.89
C GLN A 77 11.99 -23.37 3.44
N LEU A 78 11.58 -24.17 2.46
CA LEU A 78 11.78 -23.88 1.04
C LEU A 78 11.03 -22.61 0.60
N VAL A 79 9.83 -22.38 1.09
CA VAL A 79 9.09 -21.13 0.82
C VAL A 79 9.75 -19.94 1.49
N ILE A 80 10.31 -20.09 2.69
CA ILE A 80 11.06 -19.03 3.38
C ILE A 80 12.38 -18.77 2.63
N ALA A 81 13.12 -19.82 2.26
CA ALA A 81 14.36 -19.70 1.50
C ALA A 81 14.13 -19.07 0.12
N SER A 82 13.14 -19.55 -0.64
CA SER A 82 12.80 -18.95 -1.94
C SER A 82 12.28 -17.52 -1.83
N LYS A 83 11.72 -17.16 -0.69
CA LYS A 83 11.29 -15.79 -0.41
C LYS A 83 12.47 -14.90 -0.01
N ALA A 84 13.40 -15.42 0.79
CA ALA A 84 14.65 -14.74 1.13
C ALA A 84 15.54 -14.54 -0.11
N GLU A 85 15.66 -15.54 -0.99
CA GLU A 85 16.37 -15.44 -2.27
C GLU A 85 15.68 -14.48 -3.25
N SER A 86 14.35 -14.41 -3.27
CA SER A 86 13.61 -13.45 -4.09
C SER A 86 13.63 -12.02 -3.53
N GLU A 87 14.01 -11.83 -2.26
CA GLU A 87 14.10 -10.54 -1.58
C GLU A 87 15.48 -9.89 -1.68
N LEU A 88 16.52 -10.60 -2.12
CA LEU A 88 17.79 -9.97 -2.50
C LEU A 88 17.54 -9.11 -3.73
N THR A 89 17.69 -7.79 -3.58
CA THR A 89 17.62 -6.87 -4.71
C THR A 89 18.76 -7.17 -5.68
N GLN A 90 18.58 -6.89 -6.97
CA GLN A 90 19.63 -7.02 -7.98
C GLN A 90 20.94 -6.35 -7.56
N THR A 91 20.84 -5.23 -6.82
CA THR A 91 21.96 -4.51 -6.22
C THR A 91 22.69 -5.33 -5.17
N GLN A 92 21.99 -6.05 -4.30
CA GLN A 92 22.60 -6.90 -3.26
C GLN A 92 23.32 -8.11 -3.89
N GLN A 93 22.72 -8.69 -4.93
CA GLN A 93 23.38 -9.78 -5.68
C GLN A 93 24.65 -9.29 -6.39
N LEU A 94 24.62 -8.10 -6.98
CA LEU A 94 25.79 -7.47 -7.59
C LEU A 94 26.84 -7.08 -6.55
N GLU A 95 26.43 -6.61 -5.37
CA GLU A 95 27.35 -6.35 -4.25
C GLU A 95 28.02 -7.64 -3.76
N GLU A 96 27.30 -8.76 -3.72
CA GLU A 96 27.87 -10.07 -3.40
C GLU A 96 28.90 -10.50 -4.45
N VAL A 97 28.59 -10.35 -5.74
CA VAL A 97 29.52 -10.62 -6.84
C VAL A 97 30.76 -9.73 -6.75
N ILE A 98 30.59 -8.44 -6.53
CA ILE A 98 31.72 -7.50 -6.36
C ILE A 98 32.56 -7.83 -5.12
N ASN A 99 31.93 -8.18 -4.01
CA ASN A 99 32.61 -8.58 -2.79
C ASN A 99 33.37 -9.89 -2.97
N TYR A 100 32.82 -10.83 -3.74
CA TYR A 100 33.52 -12.05 -4.13
C TYR A 100 34.79 -11.72 -4.95
N PHE A 101 34.70 -10.88 -5.98
CA PHE A 101 35.88 -10.45 -6.75
C PHE A 101 36.88 -9.69 -5.87
N ARG A 102 36.44 -8.83 -4.95
CA ARG A 102 37.34 -8.15 -4.00
C ARG A 102 38.07 -9.12 -3.10
N LYS A 103 37.41 -10.18 -2.59
CA LYS A 103 38.07 -11.25 -1.82
C LYS A 103 39.12 -11.98 -2.61
N MET A 104 38.92 -12.13 -3.91
CA MET A 104 39.91 -12.70 -4.86
C MET A 104 41.01 -11.70 -5.22
N GLY A 105 40.99 -10.48 -4.70
CA GLY A 105 41.94 -9.41 -5.01
C GLY A 105 41.77 -8.84 -6.41
N ILE A 106 40.61 -9.01 -7.02
CA ILE A 106 40.22 -8.45 -8.32
C ILE A 106 39.34 -7.23 -8.07
N HIS A 107 39.83 -6.06 -8.44
CA HIS A 107 39.06 -4.81 -8.35
C HIS A 107 38.62 -4.44 -9.78
N PRO A 108 37.31 -4.38 -10.07
CA PRO A 108 36.77 -4.09 -11.41
C PRO A 108 37.25 -2.77 -11.99
N ASP A 109 37.47 -1.79 -11.13
CA ASP A 109 37.94 -0.43 -11.44
C ASP A 109 39.47 -0.34 -11.64
N GLN A 110 40.22 -1.37 -11.28
CA GLN A 110 41.68 -1.41 -11.35
C GLN A 110 42.23 -2.27 -12.51
N ALA A 111 41.34 -2.68 -13.41
CA ALA A 111 41.82 -3.42 -14.56
C ALA A 111 42.73 -2.55 -15.43
N PRO A 112 43.87 -3.08 -15.85
CA PRO A 112 44.86 -2.33 -16.61
C PRO A 112 44.26 -1.81 -17.92
N ASP A 113 44.58 -0.55 -18.25
CA ASP A 113 44.32 0.02 -19.57
C ASP A 113 45.06 -0.79 -20.65
N ILE A 114 44.57 -0.73 -21.90
CA ILE A 114 45.20 -1.36 -23.08
C ILE A 114 46.67 -0.95 -23.27
N PHE A 115 47.05 0.20 -22.70
CA PHE A 115 48.43 0.71 -22.70
C PHE A 115 49.22 0.37 -21.42
N ALA A 116 48.68 -0.45 -20.53
CA ALA A 116 49.38 -0.79 -19.28
C ALA A 116 50.59 -1.70 -19.56
N PRO A 117 51.68 -1.59 -18.74
CA PRO A 117 52.84 -2.48 -18.91
C PRO A 117 52.44 -3.96 -18.85
N ALA A 118 53.02 -4.76 -19.73
CA ALA A 118 52.72 -6.19 -19.92
C ALA A 118 52.71 -6.98 -18.57
N ALA A 119 53.61 -6.62 -17.65
CA ALA A 119 53.65 -7.23 -16.31
C ALA A 119 52.37 -7.03 -15.47
N LYS A 120 51.72 -5.84 -15.56
CA LYS A 120 50.45 -5.57 -14.90
C LYS A 120 49.29 -6.30 -15.56
N ALA A 121 49.28 -6.34 -16.89
CA ALA A 121 48.30 -7.07 -17.67
C ALA A 121 48.39 -8.59 -17.38
N ASN A 122 49.59 -9.16 -17.36
CA ASN A 122 49.79 -10.57 -17.06
C ASN A 122 49.45 -10.95 -15.62
N ALA A 123 49.73 -10.09 -14.64
CA ALA A 123 49.33 -10.31 -13.24
C ALA A 123 47.80 -10.27 -13.06
N PHE A 124 47.12 -9.40 -13.80
CA PHE A 124 45.68 -9.34 -13.81
C PHE A 124 45.06 -10.59 -14.49
N LEU A 125 45.59 -11.00 -15.63
CA LEU A 125 45.18 -12.21 -16.35
C LEU A 125 45.40 -13.49 -15.52
N ALA A 126 46.49 -13.58 -14.75
CA ALA A 126 46.73 -14.70 -13.85
C ALA A 126 45.72 -14.77 -12.70
N LYS A 127 45.32 -13.63 -12.15
CA LYS A 127 44.26 -13.56 -11.12
C LYS A 127 42.88 -13.93 -11.66
N THR A 128 42.54 -13.44 -12.87
CA THR A 128 41.26 -13.79 -13.53
C THR A 128 41.21 -15.26 -13.90
N ALA A 129 42.31 -15.87 -14.39
CA ALA A 129 42.40 -17.30 -14.72
C ALA A 129 42.25 -18.18 -13.46
N LYS A 130 42.72 -17.72 -12.30
CA LYS A 130 42.52 -18.41 -11.04
C LYS A 130 41.05 -18.35 -10.60
N ALA A 131 40.43 -17.16 -10.66
CA ALA A 131 39.03 -16.96 -10.32
C ALA A 131 38.12 -17.78 -11.24
N GLN A 132 38.47 -17.89 -12.53
CA GLN A 132 37.71 -18.70 -13.48
C GLN A 132 37.79 -20.19 -13.16
N ARG A 133 38.95 -20.70 -12.74
CA ARG A 133 39.08 -22.11 -12.27
C ARG A 133 38.26 -22.38 -11.04
N GLU A 134 38.35 -21.54 -10.01
CA GLU A 134 37.57 -21.69 -8.80
C GLU A 134 36.06 -21.61 -9.06
N LEU A 135 35.63 -20.84 -10.06
CA LEU A 135 34.23 -20.80 -10.49
C LEU A 135 33.82 -22.09 -11.19
N MET A 136 34.67 -22.65 -12.05
CA MET A 136 34.42 -23.94 -12.72
C MET A 136 34.37 -25.08 -11.70
N ASP A 137 35.30 -25.12 -10.74
CA ASP A 137 35.31 -26.10 -9.65
C ASP A 137 34.03 -26.03 -8.82
N PHE A 138 33.54 -24.82 -8.51
CA PHE A 138 32.29 -24.58 -7.83
C PHE A 138 31.06 -25.03 -8.65
N GLN A 139 31.08 -24.79 -9.97
CA GLN A 139 30.00 -25.24 -10.87
C GLN A 139 29.95 -26.77 -10.96
N GLU A 140 31.11 -27.43 -10.96
CA GLU A 140 31.22 -28.89 -10.96
C GLU A 140 30.76 -29.50 -9.61
N GLU A 141 31.09 -28.87 -8.49
CA GLU A 141 30.65 -29.26 -7.12
C GLU A 141 29.13 -29.11 -6.93
N VAL A 142 28.51 -28.10 -7.55
CA VAL A 142 27.06 -27.87 -7.50
C VAL A 142 26.29 -28.66 -8.57
N GLY A 143 27.01 -29.39 -9.45
CA GLY A 143 26.41 -30.22 -10.49
C GLY A 143 25.80 -29.46 -11.66
N ILE A 144 26.32 -28.26 -11.96
CA ILE A 144 25.92 -27.47 -13.12
C ILE A 144 26.80 -27.90 -14.31
N GLU A 145 26.33 -28.86 -15.11
CA GLU A 145 27.00 -29.20 -16.38
C GLU A 145 26.87 -28.05 -17.37
N VAL A 146 28.00 -27.41 -17.68
CA VAL A 146 28.12 -26.43 -18.78
C VAL A 146 28.36 -27.18 -20.06
N SER A 147 27.38 -27.92 -20.55
CA SER A 147 27.35 -28.38 -21.94
C SER A 147 26.37 -27.53 -22.74
N GLY A 148 26.83 -27.00 -23.85
CA GLY A 148 26.28 -25.87 -24.61
C GLY A 148 24.85 -25.97 -25.14
N ASP A 149 23.99 -26.92 -24.77
CA ASP A 149 22.66 -27.04 -25.40
C ASP A 149 21.49 -27.42 -24.51
N THR A 150 21.68 -27.63 -23.21
CA THR A 150 20.53 -27.87 -22.32
C THR A 150 20.79 -27.37 -20.90
N PHE A 151 20.49 -26.10 -20.68
CA PHE A 151 20.34 -25.56 -19.35
C PHE A 151 19.05 -26.17 -18.72
N ASN A 152 19.22 -26.94 -17.68
CA ASN A 152 18.10 -27.45 -16.92
C ASN A 152 17.57 -26.32 -16.03
N GLU A 153 16.58 -25.54 -16.54
CA GLU A 153 15.99 -24.34 -15.92
C GLU A 153 15.42 -24.55 -14.51
N SER A 154 15.49 -25.75 -13.98
CA SER A 154 14.84 -26.10 -12.71
C SER A 154 15.62 -25.73 -11.45
N TYR A 155 16.89 -25.39 -11.51
CA TYR A 155 17.75 -25.18 -10.34
C TYR A 155 18.39 -23.80 -10.20
N VAL A 156 18.46 -23.01 -11.26
CA VAL A 156 19.05 -21.67 -11.21
C VAL A 156 17.95 -20.62 -11.43
N THR A 157 17.74 -19.74 -10.48
CA THR A 157 16.82 -18.60 -10.70
C THR A 157 17.40 -17.68 -11.77
N ASN A 158 16.56 -16.98 -12.55
CA ASN A 158 16.99 -16.00 -13.55
C ASN A 158 18.01 -14.99 -12.98
N LYS A 159 17.93 -14.68 -11.70
CA LYS A 159 18.84 -13.78 -10.99
C LYS A 159 20.22 -14.37 -10.74
N GLN A 160 20.30 -15.65 -10.42
CA GLN A 160 21.59 -16.37 -10.29
C GLN A 160 22.27 -16.51 -11.65
N TYR A 161 21.49 -16.77 -12.70
CA TYR A 161 21.96 -16.79 -14.07
C TYR A 161 22.57 -15.44 -14.48
N ASP A 162 21.87 -14.34 -14.23
CA ASP A 162 22.36 -12.98 -14.54
C ASP A 162 23.65 -12.65 -13.78
N ALA A 163 23.78 -13.08 -12.52
CA ALA A 163 24.99 -12.88 -11.73
C ALA A 163 26.18 -13.73 -12.26
N ILE A 164 25.93 -14.99 -12.64
CA ILE A 164 26.93 -15.87 -13.24
C ILE A 164 27.36 -15.33 -14.62
N GLN A 165 26.41 -14.89 -15.43
CA GLN A 165 26.70 -14.31 -16.75
C GLN A 165 27.53 -13.02 -16.62
N ALA A 166 27.21 -12.16 -15.64
CA ALA A 166 27.99 -10.97 -15.31
C ALA A 166 29.45 -11.33 -14.92
N GLN A 167 29.65 -12.45 -14.18
CA GLN A 167 30.97 -12.94 -13.84
C GLN A 167 31.73 -13.41 -15.10
N ILE A 168 31.08 -14.16 -15.97
CA ILE A 168 31.66 -14.64 -17.23
C ILE A 168 32.05 -13.46 -18.13
N ASP A 169 31.17 -12.47 -18.29
CA ASP A 169 31.38 -11.27 -19.09
C ASP A 169 32.56 -10.45 -18.53
N PHE A 170 32.68 -10.33 -17.21
CA PHE A 170 33.82 -9.68 -16.56
C PHE A 170 35.14 -10.42 -16.81
N LEU A 171 35.14 -11.72 -16.65
CA LEU A 171 36.34 -12.56 -16.86
C LEU A 171 36.76 -12.58 -18.32
N SER A 172 35.81 -12.46 -19.26
CA SER A 172 36.06 -12.33 -20.70
C SER A 172 36.55 -10.94 -21.16
N GLY A 173 36.61 -9.97 -20.25
CA GLY A 173 37.07 -8.60 -20.51
C GLY A 173 35.99 -7.63 -21.00
N ASP A 174 34.74 -8.05 -21.11
CA ASP A 174 33.63 -7.17 -21.48
C ASP A 174 33.13 -6.37 -20.25
N ARG A 175 33.84 -5.27 -19.98
CA ARG A 175 33.57 -4.40 -18.82
C ARG A 175 32.40 -3.46 -19.00
N SER A 176 31.97 -3.21 -20.23
CA SER A 176 30.87 -2.30 -20.50
C SER A 176 29.57 -2.80 -19.86
N LYS A 177 29.33 -4.10 -19.97
CA LYS A 177 28.15 -4.76 -19.39
C LYS A 177 28.13 -4.74 -17.88
N ILE A 178 29.29 -4.90 -17.19
CA ILE A 178 29.33 -4.83 -15.71
C ILE A 178 29.08 -3.44 -15.22
N LYS A 179 29.64 -2.43 -15.88
CA LYS A 179 29.38 -1.04 -15.52
C LYS A 179 27.89 -0.71 -15.66
N ASP A 180 27.22 -1.25 -16.65
CA ASP A 180 25.78 -1.09 -16.85
C ASP A 180 24.95 -1.92 -15.86
N LEU A 181 25.39 -3.13 -15.51
CA LEU A 181 24.75 -3.95 -14.47
C LEU A 181 24.83 -3.35 -13.07
N LEU A 182 25.83 -2.50 -12.80
CA LEU A 182 25.97 -1.76 -11.54
C LEU A 182 25.11 -0.50 -11.48
N ARG A 183 24.59 -0.04 -12.62
CA ARG A 183 23.71 1.13 -12.68
C ARG A 183 22.30 0.75 -12.22
N PRO A 184 21.67 1.57 -11.39
CA PRO A 184 20.35 1.25 -10.88
C PRO A 184 19.30 1.22 -12.01
N THR A 185 18.44 0.19 -11.95
CA THR A 185 17.28 0.09 -12.84
C THR A 185 16.03 0.70 -12.19
N TRP A 186 14.98 0.86 -12.98
CA TRP A 186 13.68 1.33 -12.47
C TRP A 186 13.12 0.40 -11.40
N GLU A 187 13.26 -0.90 -11.56
CA GLU A 187 12.79 -1.91 -10.62
C GLU A 187 13.51 -1.81 -9.29
N VAL A 188 14.84 -1.63 -9.33
CA VAL A 188 15.67 -1.37 -8.15
C VAL A 188 15.24 -0.07 -7.45
N ALA A 189 14.95 0.97 -8.22
CA ALA A 189 14.47 2.25 -7.68
C ALA A 189 13.12 2.11 -6.95
N VAL A 190 12.21 1.29 -7.47
CA VAL A 190 10.91 1.00 -6.84
C VAL A 190 11.10 0.26 -5.52
N ASP A 191 11.95 -0.76 -5.50
CA ASP A 191 12.25 -1.54 -4.31
C ASP A 191 12.91 -0.68 -3.23
N GLU A 192 13.89 0.15 -3.60
CA GLU A 192 14.55 1.07 -2.69
C GLU A 192 13.59 2.09 -2.07
N TYR A 193 12.70 2.65 -2.89
CA TYR A 193 11.66 3.56 -2.39
C TYR A 193 10.76 2.90 -1.34
N ILE A 194 10.33 1.67 -1.58
CA ILE A 194 9.47 0.92 -0.66
C ILE A 194 10.23 0.57 0.63
N ASN A 195 11.49 0.13 0.50
CA ASN A 195 12.32 -0.23 1.63
C ASN A 195 12.61 1.00 2.51
N ASN A 196 12.93 2.15 1.92
CA ASN A 196 13.15 3.38 2.67
C ASN A 196 11.90 3.86 3.38
N LYS A 197 10.73 3.73 2.73
CA LYS A 197 9.43 4.01 3.38
C LYS A 197 9.14 3.06 4.53
N SER A 198 9.44 1.77 4.38
CA SER A 198 9.26 0.78 5.43
C SER A 198 10.16 1.06 6.63
N LYS A 199 11.43 1.38 6.39
CA LYS A 199 12.40 1.75 7.45
C LYS A 199 11.94 2.97 8.25
N LEU A 200 11.40 3.99 7.59
CA LEU A 200 10.86 5.19 8.24
C LEU A 200 9.66 4.90 9.16
N GLU A 201 8.97 3.79 8.95
CA GLU A 201 7.83 3.33 9.75
C GLU A 201 8.20 2.13 10.65
N ASN A 202 9.49 1.92 10.95
CA ASN A 202 10.00 0.81 11.77
C ASN A 202 9.67 -0.59 11.22
N ASN A 203 9.71 -0.75 9.90
CA ASN A 203 9.51 -2.02 9.19
C ASN A 203 8.23 -2.78 9.61
N PRO A 204 7.05 -2.21 9.50
CA PRO A 204 5.83 -2.89 9.90
C PRO A 204 5.60 -4.14 9.04
N PRO A 205 5.03 -5.22 9.59
CA PRO A 205 4.76 -6.44 8.85
C PRO A 205 3.79 -6.16 7.69
N ASN A 206 4.03 -6.82 6.55
CA ASN A 206 3.22 -6.68 5.33
C ASN A 206 3.15 -5.24 4.76
N PHE A 207 4.19 -4.45 4.93
CA PHE A 207 4.23 -3.06 4.45
C PHE A 207 3.87 -2.94 2.96
N ARG A 208 4.39 -3.84 2.11
CA ARG A 208 4.08 -3.88 0.66
C ARG A 208 2.61 -4.15 0.37
N ASP A 209 1.89 -4.82 1.28
CA ASP A 209 0.48 -5.17 1.11
C ASP A 209 -0.46 -4.03 1.46
N ARG A 210 0.01 -2.97 2.04
CA ARG A 210 -0.79 -1.77 2.34
C ARG A 210 -1.37 -1.15 1.07
N LYS A 211 -2.56 -0.60 1.18
CA LYS A 211 -3.32 0.00 0.07
C LYS A 211 -2.52 1.08 -0.68
N ASP A 212 -1.78 1.90 0.07
CA ASP A 212 -0.93 2.97 -0.48
C ASP A 212 0.28 2.40 -1.24
N MET A 213 0.96 1.38 -0.71
CA MET A 213 2.09 0.74 -1.37
C MET A 213 1.66 -0.08 -2.60
N LYS A 214 0.54 -0.81 -2.52
CA LYS A 214 -0.07 -1.47 -3.70
C LYS A 214 -0.39 -0.49 -4.82
N ARG A 215 -0.85 0.72 -4.46
CA ARG A 215 -1.06 1.79 -5.43
C ARG A 215 0.25 2.23 -6.07
N VAL A 216 1.31 2.46 -5.27
CA VAL A 216 2.64 2.85 -5.78
C VAL A 216 3.19 1.77 -6.71
N LEU A 217 3.14 0.50 -6.31
CA LEU A 217 3.58 -0.63 -7.13
C LEU A 217 2.84 -0.68 -8.47
N ARG A 218 1.50 -0.56 -8.44
CA ARG A 218 0.70 -0.53 -9.67
C ARG A 218 1.10 0.62 -10.61
N ILE A 219 1.33 1.82 -10.08
CA ILE A 219 1.74 2.99 -10.86
C ILE A 219 3.13 2.74 -11.46
N ALA A 220 4.07 2.23 -10.67
CA ALA A 220 5.42 1.91 -11.11
C ALA A 220 5.42 0.83 -12.21
N THR A 221 4.59 -0.21 -12.07
CA THR A 221 4.42 -1.26 -13.09
C THR A 221 3.82 -0.72 -14.38
N THR A 222 2.80 0.15 -14.30
CA THR A 222 2.22 0.77 -15.52
C THR A 222 3.22 1.68 -16.22
N PHE A 223 4.09 2.35 -15.48
CA PHE A 223 5.18 3.14 -16.06
C PHE A 223 6.22 2.24 -16.73
N ALA A 224 6.69 1.19 -16.06
CA ALA A 224 7.63 0.22 -16.65
C ALA A 224 7.08 -0.40 -17.95
N ALA A 225 5.79 -0.69 -18.00
CA ALA A 225 5.13 -1.20 -19.21
C ALA A 225 5.11 -0.19 -20.36
N SER A 226 5.14 1.12 -20.08
CA SER A 226 5.21 2.17 -21.10
C SER A 226 6.63 2.44 -21.61
N LEU A 227 7.66 1.95 -20.89
CA LEU A 227 9.04 2.02 -21.32
C LEU A 227 9.28 1.01 -22.45
N GLY A 228 9.20 1.46 -23.67
CA GLY A 228 9.40 0.65 -24.89
C GLY A 228 10.24 1.39 -25.91
N GLY A 229 10.89 0.64 -26.79
CA GLY A 229 11.53 1.15 -28.00
C GLY A 229 12.91 1.80 -27.81
N SER A 230 13.03 2.94 -27.17
CA SER A 230 14.30 3.68 -26.99
C SER A 230 14.95 3.50 -25.62
N SER A 231 14.23 2.95 -24.64
CA SER A 231 14.78 2.78 -23.28
C SER A 231 15.69 1.55 -23.21
N ILE A 232 16.91 1.74 -22.73
CA ILE A 232 17.89 0.66 -22.61
C ILE A 232 17.46 -0.28 -21.50
N LYS A 233 17.29 -1.55 -21.86
CA LYS A 233 16.98 -2.63 -20.93
C LYS A 233 18.29 -3.32 -20.55
N VAL A 234 18.54 -3.46 -19.24
CA VAL A 234 19.68 -4.19 -18.69
C VAL A 234 19.13 -5.30 -17.80
N GLY A 235 19.42 -6.55 -18.16
CA GLY A 235 18.77 -7.68 -17.52
C GLY A 235 17.25 -7.59 -17.64
N ASN A 236 16.54 -7.71 -16.51
CA ASN A 236 15.09 -7.62 -16.46
C ASN A 236 14.55 -6.20 -16.22
N GLY A 237 15.40 -5.18 -16.16
CA GLY A 237 15.01 -3.81 -15.79
C GLY A 237 15.48 -2.73 -16.76
N TYR A 238 14.87 -1.55 -16.66
CA TYR A 238 15.24 -0.38 -17.44
C TYR A 238 16.24 0.49 -16.67
N LEU A 239 17.35 0.90 -17.30
CA LEU A 239 18.32 1.79 -16.67
C LEU A 239 17.68 3.11 -16.25
N LEU A 240 17.85 3.45 -14.98
CA LEU A 240 17.22 4.63 -14.40
C LEU A 240 17.71 5.94 -15.03
N SER A 241 19.00 5.99 -15.38
CA SER A 241 19.62 7.17 -16.02
C SER A 241 19.20 7.38 -17.47
N GLU A 242 18.63 6.36 -18.12
CA GLU A 242 18.12 6.46 -19.50
C GLU A 242 16.64 6.85 -19.58
N ILE A 243 15.95 6.92 -18.41
CA ILE A 243 14.56 7.36 -18.37
C ILE A 243 14.49 8.85 -18.65
N SER A 244 13.86 9.19 -19.76
CA SER A 244 13.74 10.55 -20.23
C SER A 244 12.43 11.24 -19.79
N ARG A 245 12.39 12.56 -19.92
CA ARG A 245 11.15 13.32 -19.75
C ARG A 245 10.10 12.97 -20.80
N GLU A 246 10.52 12.55 -21.97
CA GLU A 246 9.63 12.11 -23.04
C GLU A 246 8.92 10.81 -22.66
N ASP A 247 9.63 9.86 -22.03
CA ASP A 247 9.03 8.64 -21.49
C ASP A 247 7.96 8.96 -20.43
N ALA A 248 8.27 9.90 -19.54
CA ALA A 248 7.32 10.35 -18.52
C ALA A 248 6.06 11.01 -19.14
N ARG A 249 6.22 11.79 -20.21
CA ARG A 249 5.08 12.40 -20.95
C ARG A 249 4.29 11.36 -21.74
N ARG A 250 4.95 10.41 -22.38
CA ARG A 250 4.29 9.31 -23.09
C ARG A 250 3.39 8.52 -22.14
N TRP A 251 3.90 8.12 -20.99
CA TRP A 251 3.09 7.46 -19.97
C TRP A 251 1.87 8.30 -19.55
N ILE A 252 2.03 9.61 -19.37
CA ILE A 252 0.91 10.50 -19.05
C ILE A 252 -0.17 10.43 -20.12
N GLU A 253 0.18 10.55 -21.40
CA GLU A 253 -0.79 10.53 -22.48
C GLU A 253 -1.48 9.16 -22.59
N GLU A 254 -0.75 8.05 -22.42
CA GLU A 254 -1.32 6.70 -22.34
C GLU A 254 -2.35 6.58 -21.21
N GLN A 255 -2.04 7.11 -20.00
CA GLN A 255 -2.97 7.09 -18.89
C GLN A 255 -4.22 7.94 -19.14
N LEU A 256 -4.09 9.07 -19.84
CA LEU A 256 -5.22 9.92 -20.22
C LEU A 256 -6.08 9.24 -21.30
N GLN A 257 -5.46 8.60 -22.30
CA GLN A 257 -6.15 7.81 -23.31
C GLN A 257 -6.90 6.61 -22.70
N ALA A 258 -6.36 6.02 -21.63
CA ALA A 258 -7.05 4.99 -20.85
C ALA A 258 -8.21 5.54 -19.98
N GLY A 259 -8.61 6.79 -20.17
CA GLY A 259 -9.75 7.43 -19.51
C GLY A 259 -9.46 7.93 -18.08
N ARG A 260 -8.20 7.99 -17.66
CA ARG A 260 -7.86 8.53 -16.34
C ARG A 260 -7.88 10.06 -16.35
N THR A 261 -8.33 10.66 -15.24
CA THR A 261 -8.44 12.12 -15.15
C THR A 261 -7.10 12.80 -14.91
N LEU A 262 -6.92 14.03 -15.44
CA LEU A 262 -5.73 14.85 -15.25
C LEU A 262 -5.27 14.98 -13.79
N PRO A 263 -6.15 15.25 -12.80
CA PRO A 263 -5.73 15.28 -11.39
C PRO A 263 -5.25 13.93 -10.85
N THR A 264 -5.80 12.82 -11.35
CA THR A 264 -5.39 11.48 -10.93
C THR A 264 -4.01 11.16 -11.47
N VAL A 265 -3.77 11.39 -12.77
CA VAL A 265 -2.46 11.18 -13.40
C VAL A 265 -1.41 12.11 -12.79
N GLY A 266 -1.77 13.37 -12.53
CA GLY A 266 -0.89 14.33 -11.85
C GLY A 266 -0.49 13.92 -10.43
N ARG A 267 -1.38 13.25 -9.68
CA ARG A 267 -1.06 12.70 -8.36
C ARG A 267 -0.18 11.45 -8.47
N ASP A 268 -0.38 10.66 -9.50
CA ASP A 268 0.41 9.46 -9.73
C ASP A 268 1.82 9.80 -10.23
N SER A 269 2.00 10.88 -11.03
CA SER A 269 3.32 11.37 -11.45
C SER A 269 4.18 11.84 -10.26
N VAL A 270 3.57 12.30 -9.16
CA VAL A 270 4.30 12.61 -7.92
C VAL A 270 4.89 11.35 -7.27
N ALA A 271 4.19 10.21 -7.33
CA ALA A 271 4.72 8.94 -6.82
C ALA A 271 5.93 8.49 -7.66
N LEU A 272 5.85 8.57 -8.99
CA LEU A 272 6.99 8.27 -9.88
C LEU A 272 8.18 9.21 -9.61
N SER A 273 7.91 10.50 -9.43
CA SER A 273 8.93 11.48 -9.06
C SER A 273 9.62 11.16 -7.74
N ALA A 274 8.87 10.68 -6.75
CA ALA A 274 9.41 10.30 -5.45
C ALA A 274 10.28 9.05 -5.53
N ILE A 275 9.87 8.04 -6.32
CA ILE A 275 10.67 6.84 -6.59
C ILE A 275 12.01 7.22 -7.22
N TYR A 276 11.97 7.98 -8.31
CA TYR A 276 13.18 8.41 -9.02
C TYR A 276 14.11 9.23 -8.12
N LYS A 277 13.57 10.19 -7.38
CA LYS A 277 14.34 11.03 -6.46
C LYS A 277 15.01 10.23 -5.35
N THR A 278 14.32 9.24 -4.77
CA THR A 278 14.88 8.37 -3.75
C THR A 278 16.07 7.59 -4.32
N ALA A 279 15.91 6.96 -5.47
CA ALA A 279 16.99 6.22 -6.10
C ALA A 279 18.15 7.14 -6.56
N GLN A 280 17.85 8.30 -7.09
CA GLN A 280 18.87 9.29 -7.44
C GLN A 280 19.74 9.65 -6.22
N TRP A 281 19.11 9.87 -5.06
CA TRP A 281 19.81 10.18 -3.82
C TRP A 281 20.69 9.01 -3.33
N GLU A 282 20.16 7.80 -3.35
CA GLU A 282 20.87 6.61 -2.83
C GLU A 282 22.02 6.15 -3.77
N TYR A 283 21.85 6.35 -5.08
CA TYR A 283 22.78 5.81 -6.09
C TYR A 283 23.66 6.86 -6.78
N GLN A 284 23.54 8.16 -6.47
CA GLN A 284 24.33 9.21 -7.11
C GLN A 284 25.86 9.02 -6.98
N GLN A 285 26.33 8.37 -5.92
CA GLN A 285 27.75 8.06 -5.75
C GLN A 285 28.20 6.84 -6.59
N LYS A 286 27.29 5.89 -6.81
CA LYS A 286 27.55 4.67 -7.59
C LYS A 286 27.36 4.92 -9.10
N ASP A 287 26.45 5.80 -9.47
CA ASP A 287 26.20 6.30 -10.82
C ASP A 287 26.23 7.82 -10.85
N PRO A 288 27.41 8.46 -11.06
CA PRO A 288 27.54 9.92 -11.12
C PRO A 288 26.71 10.55 -12.25
N GLN A 289 26.45 9.79 -13.33
CA GLN A 289 25.59 10.25 -14.42
C GLN A 289 24.16 10.47 -13.91
N LEU A 290 23.64 9.54 -13.14
CA LEU A 290 22.32 9.66 -12.51
C LEU A 290 22.24 10.88 -11.58
N GLY A 291 23.31 11.17 -10.83
CA GLY A 291 23.40 12.34 -9.95
C GLY A 291 23.29 13.68 -10.68
N SER A 292 23.78 13.75 -11.92
CA SER A 292 23.75 14.96 -12.76
C SER A 292 22.45 15.15 -13.53
N LEU A 293 21.63 14.11 -13.68
CA LEU A 293 20.36 14.17 -14.42
C LEU A 293 19.26 14.87 -13.63
N GLY A 294 18.42 15.61 -14.34
CA GLY A 294 17.18 16.11 -13.79
C GLY A 294 16.16 15.00 -13.61
N ASN A 295 15.34 15.09 -12.55
CA ASN A 295 14.25 14.14 -12.38
C ASN A 295 13.20 14.28 -13.50
N PRO A 296 12.98 13.26 -14.36
CA PRO A 296 12.10 13.34 -15.54
C PRO A 296 10.63 13.61 -15.19
N PHE A 297 10.21 13.33 -13.96
CA PHE A 297 8.85 13.56 -13.49
C PHE A 297 8.66 14.93 -12.81
N SER A 298 9.74 15.71 -12.65
CA SER A 298 9.67 17.00 -11.95
C SER A 298 8.74 17.98 -12.69
N GLY A 299 7.86 18.66 -11.94
CA GLY A 299 6.96 19.69 -12.48
C GLY A 299 5.74 19.18 -13.27
N LEU A 300 5.67 17.88 -13.61
CA LEU A 300 4.56 17.32 -14.41
C LEU A 300 3.19 17.51 -13.77
N ARG A 301 3.09 17.39 -12.44
CA ARG A 301 1.84 17.69 -11.73
C ARG A 301 1.36 19.13 -11.96
N GLY A 302 2.28 20.08 -11.99
CA GLY A 302 1.97 21.50 -12.26
C GLY A 302 1.51 21.72 -13.69
N GLU A 303 2.15 21.08 -14.67
CA GLU A 303 1.73 21.10 -16.09
C GLU A 303 0.31 20.52 -16.25
N LEU A 304 0.04 19.37 -15.64
CA LEU A 304 -1.27 18.72 -15.70
C LEU A 304 -2.36 19.54 -14.99
N LYS A 305 -2.03 20.22 -13.88
CA LYS A 305 -2.95 21.12 -13.21
C LYS A 305 -3.33 22.29 -14.11
N LYS A 306 -2.36 22.90 -14.81
CA LYS A 306 -2.64 23.99 -15.77
C LYS A 306 -3.52 23.50 -16.92
N ARG A 307 -3.28 22.30 -17.45
CA ARG A 307 -4.15 21.67 -18.49
C ARG A 307 -5.57 21.46 -17.96
N ASP A 308 -5.73 20.96 -16.72
CA ASP A 308 -7.03 20.74 -16.08
C ASP A 308 -7.79 22.07 -15.86
N ASP A 309 -7.12 23.08 -15.31
CA ASP A 309 -7.71 24.39 -15.10
C ASP A 309 -8.15 25.05 -16.44
N LEU A 310 -7.37 24.84 -17.51
CA LEU A 310 -7.74 25.31 -18.84
C LEU A 310 -8.96 24.58 -19.40
N ALA A 311 -9.03 23.26 -19.24
CA ALA A 311 -10.17 22.44 -19.68
C ALA A 311 -11.46 22.84 -18.94
N VAL A 312 -11.36 23.14 -17.64
CA VAL A 312 -12.48 23.67 -16.84
C VAL A 312 -12.94 25.04 -17.35
N ARG A 313 -11.99 25.97 -17.59
CA ARG A 313 -12.32 27.32 -18.13
C ARG A 313 -12.99 27.26 -19.50
N LYS A 314 -12.60 26.30 -20.34
CA LYS A 314 -13.20 26.08 -21.66
C LYS A 314 -14.53 25.30 -21.62
N GLY A 315 -15.04 24.95 -20.46
CA GLY A 315 -16.26 24.14 -20.31
C GLY A 315 -16.14 22.69 -20.77
N GLN A 316 -14.93 22.24 -21.11
CA GLN A 316 -14.66 20.88 -21.57
C GLN A 316 -14.69 19.86 -20.42
N ARG A 317 -14.66 20.34 -19.19
CA ARG A 317 -14.70 19.53 -17.98
C ARG A 317 -15.34 20.28 -16.81
N ILE A 318 -16.17 19.56 -16.07
CA ILE A 318 -16.70 20.05 -14.79
C ILE A 318 -15.70 19.72 -13.66
N LYS A 319 -15.39 20.70 -12.82
CA LYS A 319 -14.54 20.49 -11.66
C LYS A 319 -15.25 19.54 -10.69
N SER A 320 -14.68 18.38 -10.43
CA SER A 320 -15.30 17.34 -9.60
C SER A 320 -15.13 17.53 -8.08
N SER A 321 -14.67 18.73 -7.64
CA SER A 321 -14.60 19.06 -6.22
C SER A 321 -16.00 19.16 -5.63
N ALA A 322 -16.20 18.64 -4.41
CA ALA A 322 -17.46 18.77 -3.73
C ALA A 322 -17.81 20.26 -3.56
N ARG A 323 -19.06 20.64 -3.87
CA ARG A 323 -19.61 21.98 -3.58
C ARG A 323 -20.42 21.98 -2.29
N ALA A 324 -20.79 23.16 -1.83
CA ALA A 324 -21.81 23.31 -0.79
C ALA A 324 -23.18 22.80 -1.28
N TRP A 325 -23.96 22.26 -0.38
CA TRP A 325 -25.33 21.82 -0.60
C TRP A 325 -26.27 23.01 -0.50
N SER A 326 -27.25 23.07 -1.39
CA SER A 326 -28.32 24.03 -1.29
C SER A 326 -29.32 23.63 -0.17
N PRO A 327 -30.13 24.58 0.36
CA PRO A 327 -31.15 24.26 1.35
C PRO A 327 -32.17 23.21 0.86
N ASN A 328 -32.53 23.25 -0.43
CA ASN A 328 -33.45 22.27 -1.00
C ASN A 328 -32.85 20.86 -1.05
N GLU A 329 -31.57 20.71 -1.41
CA GLU A 329 -30.88 19.42 -1.43
C GLU A 329 -30.72 18.84 -0.01
N LEU A 330 -30.43 19.69 0.96
CA LEU A 330 -30.40 19.29 2.38
C LEU A 330 -31.77 18.80 2.83
N LYS A 331 -32.86 19.49 2.46
CA LYS A 331 -34.24 19.09 2.76
C LYS A 331 -34.58 17.72 2.11
N GLN A 332 -34.18 17.51 0.86
CA GLN A 332 -34.37 16.22 0.17
C GLN A 332 -33.60 15.09 0.88
N LEU A 333 -32.34 15.31 1.24
CA LEU A 333 -31.58 14.31 2.00
C LEU A 333 -32.20 14.05 3.37
N LYS A 334 -32.66 15.10 4.07
CA LYS A 334 -33.35 14.97 5.39
C LYS A 334 -34.59 14.08 5.27
N ALA A 335 -35.39 14.21 4.22
CA ALA A 335 -36.55 13.36 3.99
C ALA A 335 -36.20 11.88 3.79
N LEU A 336 -34.96 11.58 3.33
CA LEU A 336 -34.48 10.22 3.14
C LEU A 336 -33.82 9.61 4.40
N LEU A 337 -33.48 10.40 5.42
CA LEU A 337 -32.83 9.90 6.63
C LEU A 337 -33.58 8.75 7.31
N PRO A 338 -34.94 8.76 7.43
CA PRO A 338 -35.67 7.64 8.04
C PRO A 338 -35.51 6.30 7.33
N THR A 339 -35.19 6.32 6.02
CA THR A 339 -34.98 5.11 5.22
C THR A 339 -33.57 4.52 5.36
N MET A 340 -32.67 5.23 6.01
CA MET A 340 -31.30 4.77 6.28
C MET A 340 -31.28 3.85 7.50
N ASN A 341 -30.30 2.92 7.51
CA ASN A 341 -30.02 2.23 8.76
C ASN A 341 -29.55 3.23 9.84
N GLU A 342 -29.76 2.89 11.08
CA GLU A 342 -29.58 3.77 12.24
C GLU A 342 -28.17 4.38 12.32
N GLU A 343 -27.12 3.58 12.13
CA GLU A 343 -25.74 4.07 12.15
C GLU A 343 -25.43 5.02 10.97
N ALA A 344 -25.92 4.71 9.76
CA ALA A 344 -25.76 5.60 8.61
C ALA A 344 -26.46 6.93 8.85
N ARG A 345 -27.72 6.88 9.36
CA ARG A 345 -28.50 8.06 9.69
C ARG A 345 -27.78 8.94 10.70
N LEU A 346 -27.25 8.34 11.77
CA LEU A 346 -26.50 9.07 12.80
C LEU A 346 -25.22 9.70 12.23
N CYS A 347 -24.42 8.96 11.44
CA CYS A 347 -23.23 9.49 10.80
C CYS A 347 -23.54 10.67 9.87
N VAL A 348 -24.62 10.58 9.09
CA VAL A 348 -25.02 11.65 8.18
C VAL A 348 -25.48 12.88 8.97
N LYS A 349 -26.33 12.72 9.98
CA LYS A 349 -26.78 13.83 10.84
C LYS A 349 -25.58 14.53 11.50
N LEU A 350 -24.66 13.78 12.09
CA LEU A 350 -23.45 14.33 12.70
C LEU A 350 -22.57 15.04 11.68
N ALA A 351 -22.38 14.48 10.47
CA ALA A 351 -21.57 15.12 9.43
C ALA A 351 -22.20 16.41 8.90
N MET A 352 -23.53 16.44 8.75
CA MET A 352 -24.27 17.65 8.37
C MET A 352 -24.20 18.72 9.46
N PHE A 353 -24.37 18.33 10.70
CA PHE A 353 -24.38 19.25 11.84
C PHE A 353 -22.98 19.85 12.12
N THR A 354 -21.93 19.02 12.11
CA THR A 354 -20.58 19.40 12.54
C THR A 354 -19.67 19.84 11.40
N GLY A 355 -20.03 19.57 10.14
CA GLY A 355 -19.11 19.71 9.00
C GLY A 355 -17.88 18.80 9.09
N ALA A 356 -17.83 17.84 9.99
CA ALA A 356 -16.73 16.90 10.12
C ALA A 356 -16.66 15.95 8.91
N ARG A 357 -15.46 15.42 8.62
CA ARG A 357 -15.33 14.40 7.58
C ARG A 357 -16.07 13.13 7.99
N LEU A 358 -16.68 12.42 7.05
CA LEU A 358 -17.33 11.13 7.35
C LEU A 358 -16.39 10.18 8.12
N LYS A 359 -15.10 10.16 7.78
CA LYS A 359 -14.11 9.36 8.51
C LYS A 359 -13.98 9.78 9.97
N ASP A 360 -14.01 11.07 10.25
CA ASP A 360 -13.93 11.58 11.62
C ASP A 360 -15.17 11.17 12.41
N VAL A 361 -16.36 11.29 11.81
CA VAL A 361 -17.63 10.92 12.44
C VAL A 361 -17.77 9.41 12.65
N CYS A 362 -17.52 8.62 11.61
CA CYS A 362 -17.56 7.15 11.70
C CYS A 362 -16.53 6.60 12.70
N GLY A 363 -15.44 7.32 12.90
CA GLY A 363 -14.36 6.91 13.81
C GLY A 363 -14.55 7.38 15.25
N LEU A 364 -15.70 7.94 15.62
CA LEU A 364 -15.96 8.37 16.99
C LEU A 364 -16.05 7.16 17.93
N LEU A 365 -15.45 7.33 19.10
CA LEU A 365 -15.57 6.43 20.24
C LEU A 365 -16.55 7.02 21.26
N ILE A 366 -17.14 6.16 22.06
CA ILE A 366 -18.04 6.59 23.16
C ILE A 366 -17.33 7.54 24.13
N ASP A 367 -16.03 7.31 24.37
CA ASP A 367 -15.22 8.16 25.26
C ASP A 367 -14.97 9.57 24.72
N GLU A 368 -15.24 9.81 23.43
CA GLU A 368 -15.14 11.11 22.79
C GLU A 368 -16.46 11.90 22.86
N LEU A 369 -17.50 11.34 23.47
CA LEU A 369 -18.80 11.97 23.66
C LEU A 369 -18.90 12.57 25.06
N GLU A 370 -19.11 13.85 25.12
CA GLU A 370 -19.41 14.60 26.36
C GLU A 370 -20.88 14.93 26.35
N LEU A 371 -21.71 14.04 26.85
CA LEU A 371 -23.17 14.17 26.82
C LEU A 371 -23.75 14.70 28.15
N ASN A 372 -23.25 15.84 28.58
CA ASN A 372 -23.66 16.53 29.81
C ASN A 372 -25.02 17.26 29.65
N GLY A 373 -25.15 18.46 30.15
CA GLY A 373 -26.30 19.32 29.89
C GLY A 373 -26.26 19.98 28.52
N GLU A 374 -27.34 20.68 28.12
CA GLU A 374 -27.42 21.36 26.80
C GLU A 374 -26.32 22.40 26.55
N LEU A 375 -25.78 23.00 27.60
CA LEU A 375 -24.78 24.06 27.52
C LEU A 375 -23.35 23.53 27.54
N ASP A 376 -23.13 22.22 27.77
CA ASP A 376 -21.79 21.65 27.90
C ASP A 376 -21.62 20.30 27.19
N SER A 377 -22.55 19.96 26.31
CA SER A 377 -22.43 18.75 25.50
C SER A 377 -21.59 18.99 24.23
N ALA A 378 -20.71 18.06 23.91
CA ALA A 378 -19.82 18.14 22.77
C ALA A 378 -19.39 16.76 22.28
N ILE A 379 -18.83 16.72 21.08
CA ILE A 379 -17.97 15.63 20.60
C ILE A 379 -16.53 16.12 20.54
N ARG A 380 -15.59 15.23 20.87
CA ARG A 380 -14.16 15.43 20.66
C ARG A 380 -13.71 14.67 19.42
N ILE A 381 -13.05 15.35 18.51
CA ILE A 381 -12.42 14.74 17.33
C ILE A 381 -10.93 14.80 17.55
N GLU A 382 -10.37 13.72 18.05
CA GLU A 382 -8.97 13.56 18.44
C GLU A 382 -8.38 12.32 17.74
N GLY A 383 -7.05 12.14 17.81
CA GLY A 383 -6.42 10.87 17.47
C GLY A 383 -6.79 9.79 18.49
N ASN A 384 -7.18 8.62 18.04
CA ASN A 384 -7.50 7.49 18.91
C ASN A 384 -6.90 6.18 18.33
N TRP A 385 -7.04 5.07 19.04
CA TRP A 385 -6.46 3.78 18.62
C TRP A 385 -6.97 3.25 17.28
N TRP A 386 -8.10 3.78 16.77
CA TRP A 386 -8.68 3.39 15.50
C TRP A 386 -8.52 4.47 14.41
N ARG A 387 -8.48 5.74 14.79
CA ARG A 387 -8.50 6.88 13.88
C ARG A 387 -7.30 7.80 14.09
N GLU A 388 -6.55 8.04 13.03
CA GLU A 388 -5.59 9.14 12.98
C GLU A 388 -6.26 10.41 12.47
N VAL A 389 -5.99 11.53 13.13
CA VAL A 389 -6.39 12.83 12.63
C VAL A 389 -5.55 13.17 11.39
N SER A 390 -6.21 13.60 10.32
CA SER A 390 -5.52 13.97 9.08
C SER A 390 -4.44 15.02 9.35
N LYS A 391 -3.30 14.93 8.63
CA LYS A 391 -2.17 15.89 8.74
C LYS A 391 -2.59 17.36 8.56
N ASP A 392 -3.66 17.59 7.76
CA ASP A 392 -4.22 18.91 7.49
C ASP A 392 -5.44 19.23 8.39
N SER A 393 -5.62 18.49 9.47
CA SER A 393 -6.69 18.67 10.43
C SER A 393 -6.14 18.93 11.83
N ILE A 394 -6.96 19.52 12.67
CA ILE A 394 -6.66 19.74 14.10
C ILE A 394 -7.62 18.96 14.97
N GLU A 395 -7.16 18.58 16.14
CA GLU A 395 -7.99 18.07 17.20
C GLU A 395 -8.92 19.18 17.70
N ARG A 396 -10.17 18.83 17.98
CA ARG A 396 -11.18 19.83 18.31
C ARG A 396 -12.36 19.27 19.10
N ARG A 397 -12.98 20.15 19.86
CA ARG A 397 -14.22 19.94 20.60
C ARG A 397 -15.34 20.68 19.89
N ILE A 398 -16.39 19.99 19.47
CA ILE A 398 -17.53 20.57 18.74
C ILE A 398 -18.78 20.49 19.61
N PRO A 399 -19.39 21.61 20.01
CA PRO A 399 -20.61 21.62 20.79
C PRO A 399 -21.77 20.90 20.10
N LEU A 400 -22.60 20.23 20.89
CA LEU A 400 -23.85 19.60 20.45
C LEU A 400 -25.04 20.22 21.19
N TYR A 401 -26.14 20.39 20.49
CA TYR A 401 -27.38 20.93 21.07
C TYR A 401 -28.62 20.50 20.27
N GLY A 402 -29.80 20.81 20.80
CA GLY A 402 -31.06 20.61 20.10
C GLY A 402 -31.35 19.15 19.74
N GLU A 403 -31.96 18.94 18.58
CA GLU A 403 -32.32 17.61 18.06
C GLU A 403 -31.09 16.69 17.95
N MET A 404 -29.92 17.21 17.47
CA MET A 404 -28.74 16.39 17.33
C MET A 404 -28.24 15.80 18.66
N LEU A 405 -28.30 16.59 19.72
CA LEU A 405 -27.91 16.12 21.06
C LEU A 405 -28.90 15.07 21.57
N ARG A 406 -30.21 15.29 21.39
CA ARG A 406 -31.25 14.32 21.78
C ARG A 406 -31.05 12.99 21.04
N ASP A 407 -30.98 13.03 19.72
CA ASP A 407 -30.76 11.83 18.90
C ASP A 407 -29.53 11.03 19.32
N LEU A 408 -28.41 11.73 19.59
CA LEU A 408 -27.18 11.06 20.00
C LEU A 408 -27.32 10.44 21.40
N LYS A 409 -27.98 11.12 22.36
CA LYS A 409 -28.27 10.58 23.69
C LYS A 409 -29.17 9.33 23.61
N ASP A 410 -30.25 9.41 22.85
CA ASP A 410 -31.18 8.30 22.66
C ASP A 410 -30.49 7.10 22.02
N TYR A 411 -29.65 7.35 21.01
CA TYR A 411 -28.84 6.31 20.36
C TYR A 411 -27.89 5.63 21.35
N VAL A 412 -27.18 6.41 22.18
CA VAL A 412 -26.20 5.87 23.14
C VAL A 412 -26.89 5.08 24.24
N VAL A 413 -28.05 5.54 24.71
CA VAL A 413 -28.83 4.83 25.73
C VAL A 413 -29.41 3.52 25.20
N ALA A 414 -29.82 3.49 23.92
CA ALA A 414 -30.41 2.32 23.29
C ALA A 414 -29.44 1.20 22.94
N LYS A 415 -28.13 1.43 23.05
CA LYS A 415 -27.07 0.50 22.61
C LYS A 415 -26.19 0.05 23.77
N ASP A 416 -25.75 -1.19 23.68
CA ASP A 416 -24.68 -1.73 24.54
C ASP A 416 -23.31 -1.57 23.84
N PHE A 417 -22.43 -0.80 24.44
CA PHE A 417 -21.06 -0.55 23.97
C PHE A 417 -19.99 -1.24 24.82
N SER A 418 -20.35 -2.25 25.60
CA SER A 418 -19.45 -2.94 26.52
C SER A 418 -18.28 -3.65 25.81
N SER A 419 -18.51 -4.16 24.59
CA SER A 419 -17.53 -4.95 23.84
C SER A 419 -16.75 -4.14 22.79
N ASP A 420 -17.33 -3.09 22.23
CA ASP A 420 -16.72 -2.23 21.21
C ASP A 420 -17.12 -0.77 21.45
N ARG A 421 -16.16 0.01 21.91
CA ARG A 421 -16.40 1.42 22.26
C ARG A 421 -16.60 2.34 21.04
N LYS A 422 -16.74 1.80 19.83
CA LYS A 422 -17.03 2.56 18.62
C LYS A 422 -18.49 2.97 18.56
N LEU A 423 -18.74 4.25 18.29
CA LEU A 423 -20.11 4.78 18.19
C LEU A 423 -20.90 4.10 17.07
N THR A 424 -20.24 3.83 15.92
CA THR A 424 -20.87 3.19 14.75
C THR A 424 -20.03 2.02 14.24
N PRO A 425 -20.08 0.84 14.90
CA PRO A 425 -19.23 -0.31 14.62
C PRO A 425 -19.27 -0.78 13.17
N ARG A 426 -20.45 -0.70 12.51
CA ARG A 426 -20.64 -1.09 11.13
C ARG A 426 -19.73 -0.31 10.18
N TYR A 427 -19.59 1.00 10.39
CA TYR A 427 -18.79 1.91 9.55
C TYR A 427 -17.40 2.20 10.09
N ALA A 428 -17.12 1.74 11.32
CA ALA A 428 -15.81 1.79 11.95
C ALA A 428 -15.09 0.43 12.00
N LYS A 429 -15.55 -0.59 11.27
CA LYS A 429 -14.96 -1.92 11.28
C LYS A 429 -13.55 -1.93 10.66
N THR A 430 -13.40 -1.25 9.54
CA THR A 430 -12.12 -1.09 8.82
C THR A 430 -12.07 0.30 8.17
N ALA A 431 -10.89 0.76 7.77
CA ALA A 431 -10.73 2.02 7.03
C ALA A 431 -11.57 2.09 5.73
N THR A 432 -11.88 0.93 5.12
CA THR A 432 -12.72 0.82 3.92
C THR A 432 -14.22 0.83 4.22
N SER A 433 -14.63 0.62 5.47
CA SER A 433 -16.05 0.66 5.86
C SER A 433 -16.64 2.07 5.72
N VAL A 434 -15.82 3.10 5.91
CA VAL A 434 -16.21 4.51 5.67
C VAL A 434 -16.43 4.77 4.17
N ASP A 435 -15.61 4.18 3.30
CA ASP A 435 -15.79 4.24 1.85
C ASP A 435 -17.16 3.63 1.45
N ALA A 436 -17.57 2.54 2.14
CA ALA A 436 -18.88 1.91 1.91
C ALA A 436 -20.05 2.86 2.27
N LEU A 437 -19.96 3.60 3.38
CA LEU A 437 -20.96 4.62 3.70
C LEU A 437 -20.98 5.74 2.66
N SER A 438 -19.82 6.23 2.26
CA SER A 438 -19.71 7.27 1.23
C SER A 438 -20.31 6.82 -0.11
N ASN A 439 -20.04 5.58 -0.52
CA ASN A 439 -20.60 5.00 -1.74
C ASN A 439 -22.13 4.81 -1.62
N LEU A 440 -22.60 4.31 -0.48
CA LEU A 440 -24.03 4.16 -0.20
C LEU A 440 -24.76 5.52 -0.31
N LEU A 441 -24.19 6.57 0.28
CA LEU A 441 -24.76 7.91 0.20
C LEU A 441 -24.79 8.43 -1.23
N ASN A 442 -23.71 8.30 -1.99
CA ASN A 442 -23.65 8.75 -3.37
C ASN A 442 -24.63 7.98 -4.26
N GLN A 443 -24.51 6.64 -4.30
CA GLN A 443 -25.18 5.80 -5.30
C GLN A 443 -26.66 5.57 -5.01
N ARG A 444 -27.07 5.53 -3.74
CA ARG A 444 -28.45 5.23 -3.36
C ARG A 444 -29.26 6.47 -2.99
N TYR A 445 -28.68 7.39 -2.23
CA TYR A 445 -29.42 8.51 -1.68
C TYR A 445 -29.27 9.78 -2.52
N ILE A 446 -28.05 10.22 -2.80
CA ILE A 446 -27.81 11.44 -3.59
C ILE A 446 -28.26 11.26 -5.03
N ASP A 447 -27.90 10.15 -5.65
CA ASP A 447 -28.28 9.84 -7.03
C ASP A 447 -29.80 9.73 -7.26
N SER A 448 -30.59 9.54 -6.17
CA SER A 448 -32.05 9.50 -6.28
C SER A 448 -32.67 10.85 -6.57
N PHE A 449 -32.01 11.96 -6.22
CA PHE A 449 -32.54 13.30 -6.43
C PHE A 449 -31.60 14.26 -7.18
N SER A 450 -30.33 13.91 -7.36
CA SER A 450 -29.37 14.76 -8.08
C SER A 450 -28.38 13.93 -8.89
N LYS A 451 -28.12 14.36 -10.14
CA LYS A 451 -27.06 13.81 -10.99
C LYS A 451 -25.83 14.72 -11.06
N ASP A 452 -25.76 15.74 -10.21
CA ASP A 452 -24.63 16.62 -10.13
C ASP A 452 -23.40 15.89 -9.51
N PRO A 453 -22.31 15.67 -10.27
CA PRO A 453 -21.14 14.94 -9.77
C PRO A 453 -20.36 15.69 -8.69
N THR A 454 -20.69 16.97 -8.44
CA THR A 454 -20.09 17.79 -7.41
C THR A 454 -20.87 17.73 -6.10
N LEU A 455 -22.10 17.23 -6.10
CA LEU A 455 -22.91 16.99 -4.92
C LEU A 455 -22.45 15.70 -4.22
N LYS A 456 -21.71 15.81 -3.16
CA LYS A 456 -21.05 14.69 -2.44
C LYS A 456 -21.15 14.90 -0.93
N PRO A 457 -21.04 13.84 -0.11
CA PRO A 457 -21.05 13.95 1.35
C PRO A 457 -20.00 14.93 1.90
N HIS A 458 -18.83 15.06 1.24
CA HIS A 458 -17.82 16.06 1.62
C HIS A 458 -18.34 17.50 1.50
N GLY A 459 -19.37 17.75 0.71
CA GLY A 459 -20.04 19.02 0.56
C GLY A 459 -20.71 19.54 1.85
N PHE A 460 -21.06 18.70 2.82
CA PHE A 460 -21.58 19.12 4.13
C PHE A 460 -20.62 20.10 4.82
N ARG A 461 -19.33 19.80 4.72
CA ARG A 461 -18.27 20.65 5.25
C ARG A 461 -18.21 22.02 4.55
N ASN A 462 -18.35 22.03 3.23
CA ASN A 462 -18.39 23.26 2.44
C ASN A 462 -19.68 24.05 2.72
N THR A 463 -20.79 23.36 2.99
CA THR A 463 -22.05 23.97 3.38
C THR A 463 -21.93 24.70 4.72
N LEU A 464 -21.34 24.03 5.73
CA LEU A 464 -21.13 24.67 7.03
C LEU A 464 -20.17 25.87 6.92
N GLN A 465 -19.10 25.76 6.10
CA GLN A 465 -18.22 26.89 5.85
C GLN A 465 -18.98 28.06 5.22
N ALA A 466 -19.79 27.81 4.19
CA ALA A 466 -20.59 28.86 3.56
C ALA A 466 -21.56 29.54 4.56
N LYS A 467 -22.08 28.81 5.53
CA LYS A 467 -22.91 29.37 6.63
C LYS A 467 -22.08 30.24 7.59
N PHE A 468 -20.86 29.78 7.93
CA PHE A 468 -19.94 30.59 8.73
C PHE A 468 -19.57 31.89 8.03
N ASP A 469 -19.31 31.83 6.71
CA ASP A 469 -19.01 33.01 5.90
C ASP A 469 -20.21 33.97 5.84
N ALA A 470 -21.42 33.45 5.68
CA ALA A 470 -22.66 34.23 5.68
C ALA A 470 -23.00 34.84 7.07
N ALA A 471 -22.51 34.27 8.15
CA ALA A 471 -22.66 34.75 9.52
C ALA A 471 -21.47 35.63 9.98
N ASP A 472 -20.60 36.07 9.08
CA ASP A 472 -19.37 36.81 9.38
C ASP A 472 -18.52 36.21 10.50
N THR A 473 -18.49 34.86 10.56
CA THR A 473 -17.75 34.16 11.60
C THR A 473 -16.23 34.32 11.39
N PRO A 474 -15.47 34.72 12.43
CA PRO A 474 -14.03 34.85 12.30
C PRO A 474 -13.37 33.56 11.78
N ASN A 475 -12.49 33.68 10.78
CA ASN A 475 -11.82 32.56 10.11
C ASN A 475 -11.11 31.58 11.07
N LYS A 476 -10.62 32.07 12.21
CA LYS A 476 -10.02 31.22 13.26
C LYS A 476 -11.06 30.31 13.90
N THR A 477 -12.26 30.82 14.20
CA THR A 477 -13.34 30.07 14.85
C THR A 477 -13.96 29.07 13.89
N SER A 478 -14.28 29.48 12.67
CA SER A 478 -14.80 28.60 11.62
C SER A 478 -13.79 27.52 11.25
N GLY A 479 -12.52 27.88 11.09
CA GLY A 479 -11.44 26.95 10.84
C GLY A 479 -11.25 25.92 11.95
N TYR A 480 -11.38 26.31 13.22
CA TYR A 480 -11.34 25.41 14.35
C TYR A 480 -12.52 24.43 14.32
N LEU A 481 -13.76 24.91 14.21
CA LEU A 481 -14.96 24.07 14.20
C LEU A 481 -14.95 23.06 13.06
N ILE A 482 -14.56 23.51 11.86
CA ILE A 482 -14.41 22.64 10.70
C ILE A 482 -13.18 21.74 10.85
N GLY A 483 -12.13 22.17 11.57
CA GLY A 483 -10.87 21.45 11.76
C GLY A 483 -9.91 21.65 10.59
N TRP A 484 -9.79 22.87 10.08
CA TRP A 484 -8.74 23.26 9.15
C TRP A 484 -7.49 23.74 9.88
N LYS A 485 -6.34 23.31 9.39
CA LYS A 485 -5.05 23.81 9.85
C LYS A 485 -4.74 25.08 9.07
N ASN A 486 -4.96 26.25 9.68
CA ASN A 486 -4.63 27.53 9.05
C ASN A 486 -3.12 27.72 9.00
N GLN A 487 -2.58 28.09 7.83
CA GLN A 487 -1.14 28.34 7.64
C GLN A 487 -0.62 29.53 8.48
N ASP A 488 -1.47 30.51 8.76
CA ASP A 488 -1.10 31.72 9.53
C ASP A 488 -0.97 31.50 11.04
N THR A 489 -1.22 30.29 11.52
CA THR A 489 -1.32 29.97 12.94
C THR A 489 -0.24 29.02 13.48
N VAL A 490 0.76 28.70 12.67
CA VAL A 490 1.76 27.67 13.01
C VAL A 490 2.70 28.09 14.16
N GLY A 491 2.87 29.38 14.46
CA GLY A 491 3.75 29.87 15.54
C GLY A 491 3.04 30.09 16.88
N MET A 492 1.95 30.87 16.89
CA MET A 492 1.27 31.29 18.14
C MET A 492 0.16 30.38 18.62
N GLN A 493 -0.41 29.53 17.78
CA GLN A 493 -1.56 28.69 18.17
C GLN A 493 -1.22 27.48 19.05
N LYS A 494 0.04 27.04 19.09
CA LYS A 494 0.46 25.95 20.01
C LYS A 494 0.28 26.35 21.48
N GLU A 495 0.42 27.62 21.80
CA GLU A 495 0.23 28.12 23.17
C GLU A 495 -1.22 28.47 23.48
N TYR A 496 -1.97 29.07 22.53
CA TYR A 496 -3.38 29.40 22.72
C TYR A 496 -4.32 28.17 22.67
N ASN A 497 -3.99 27.15 21.89
CA ASN A 497 -4.77 25.90 21.80
C ASN A 497 -4.68 25.02 23.05
N LYS A 498 -3.75 25.25 23.96
CA LYS A 498 -3.71 24.51 25.24
C LYS A 498 -4.90 24.83 26.15
N GLN A 499 -5.55 25.97 25.98
CA GLN A 499 -6.74 26.37 26.74
C GLN A 499 -8.07 26.14 25.99
N GLY A 500 -8.03 25.76 24.69
CA GLY A 500 -9.21 25.56 23.84
C GLY A 500 -10.03 26.84 23.62
N TYR A 501 -10.92 26.78 22.61
CA TYR A 501 -11.92 27.86 22.46
C TYR A 501 -12.99 27.71 23.55
N PRO A 502 -13.48 28.82 24.14
CA PRO A 502 -14.56 28.77 25.11
C PRO A 502 -15.79 28.09 24.50
N HIS A 503 -16.26 27.02 25.15
CA HIS A 503 -17.36 26.19 24.63
C HIS A 503 -18.62 27.02 24.31
N LEU A 504 -18.99 27.97 25.18
CA LEU A 504 -20.14 28.85 24.96
C LEU A 504 -20.00 29.75 23.72
N GLN A 505 -18.78 30.17 23.38
CA GLN A 505 -18.53 30.94 22.17
C GLN A 505 -18.76 30.07 20.92
N LEU A 506 -18.21 28.86 20.90
CA LEU A 506 -18.41 27.90 19.81
C LEU A 506 -19.88 27.53 19.65
N LEU A 507 -20.57 27.32 20.76
CA LEU A 507 -22.01 27.03 20.80
C LEU A 507 -22.83 28.16 20.20
N ARG A 508 -22.55 29.43 20.57
CA ARG A 508 -23.24 30.61 20.03
C ARG A 508 -23.04 30.71 18.51
N VAL A 509 -21.80 30.49 18.03
CA VAL A 509 -21.50 30.54 16.60
C VAL A 509 -22.24 29.45 15.83
N LEU A 510 -22.23 28.21 16.34
CA LEU A 510 -22.97 27.11 15.70
C LEU A 510 -24.48 27.36 15.70
N LYS A 511 -25.05 27.84 16.81
CA LYS A 511 -26.48 28.18 16.88
C LYS A 511 -26.86 29.27 15.88
N ALA A 512 -26.05 30.31 15.72
CA ALA A 512 -26.27 31.36 14.72
C ALA A 512 -26.25 30.80 13.29
N CYS A 513 -25.31 29.91 12.96
CA CYS A 513 -25.21 29.31 11.64
C CYS A 513 -26.32 28.30 11.31
N HIS A 514 -26.91 27.67 12.32
CA HIS A 514 -27.99 26.69 12.16
C HIS A 514 -29.38 27.31 12.41
N ALA A 515 -29.47 28.60 12.74
CA ALA A 515 -30.73 29.24 13.14
C ALA A 515 -31.87 29.15 12.11
N VAL A 516 -31.53 28.91 10.84
CA VAL A 516 -32.48 28.75 9.73
C VAL A 516 -32.92 27.29 9.53
N GLU A 517 -32.37 26.36 10.31
CA GLU A 517 -32.60 24.91 10.12
C GLU A 517 -33.43 24.34 11.26
N GLU A 518 -34.66 23.90 10.96
CA GLU A 518 -35.59 23.31 11.90
C GLU A 518 -35.03 22.12 12.73
N TRP A 519 -34.09 21.41 12.17
CA TRP A 519 -33.48 20.22 12.82
C TRP A 519 -32.34 20.57 13.80
N ALA A 520 -31.91 21.80 13.84
CA ALA A 520 -30.87 22.30 14.73
C ALA A 520 -31.47 23.01 15.96
N SER A 521 -32.81 23.18 16.02
CA SER A 521 -33.53 23.84 17.10
C SER A 521 -33.78 22.93 18.33
#